data_feb2ce98c1b93099d171fb9caa6f5d10
#
_entry.id   feb2ce98c1b93099d171fb9caa6f5d10
#
_cell.length_a   1.000
_cell.length_b   1.000
_cell.length_c   1.000
_cell.angle_alpha   90.00
_cell.angle_beta   90.00
_cell.angle_gamma   90.00
#
_symmetry.space_group_name_H-M   'P 1'
#
loop_
_entity.id
_entity.type
_entity.pdbx_description
1 polymer ?
#
loop_
_entity_poly.entity_id
_entity_poly.type
_entity_poly.pdbx_seq_one_letter_code
_entity_poly.pdbx_strand_id
1 'polypeptide(L)'
;MIIDVNAWTGPWPALVNVPYDVASVRSSLRAYGVERIFMAPLDAAWSSNPHLCNRVVYEAADEYADISPVPVIDPSLPTWPAALANATGHHAVRMIKLLPGYGRYGLDAADEVFEEAGRASLVVVVQIRIDDPRRHHPLAMVPDVPAGDVVEAVKRHPDMKLVIGGASAATLREFAAQVRDLPGLYADTSQVDGVDSVKMLVDAGIGGKLLFGSHAPVFMPAAAMARVLNDLPDDAAVGIMKDNAAGLLRA
;
A
#
# COMPACT_ATOMS: atom_id res chain seq x y z
N MET A 1 14.58 -10.72 -8.23
CA MET A 1 13.95 -10.27 -6.97
C MET A 1 12.73 -9.42 -7.31
N ILE A 2 11.57 -9.76 -6.78
CA ILE A 2 10.33 -8.95 -6.90
C ILE A 2 9.98 -8.44 -5.50
N ILE A 3 9.59 -7.17 -5.40
CA ILE A 3 9.19 -6.51 -4.15
C ILE A 3 7.70 -6.17 -4.25
N ASP A 4 6.89 -6.75 -3.38
CA ASP A 4 5.47 -6.44 -3.26
C ASP A 4 5.27 -5.43 -2.13
N VAL A 5 4.82 -4.21 -2.46
CA VAL A 5 4.65 -3.14 -1.47
C VAL A 5 3.24 -3.08 -0.87
N ASN A 6 2.31 -3.92 -1.33
CA ASN A 6 0.92 -3.87 -0.87
C ASN A 6 0.30 -5.27 -0.82
N ALA A 7 0.76 -6.07 0.14
CA ALA A 7 0.15 -7.34 0.53
C ALA A 7 -0.55 -7.20 1.89
N TRP A 8 -1.48 -8.10 2.16
CA TRP A 8 -2.29 -8.10 3.37
C TRP A 8 -2.32 -9.47 4.03
N THR A 9 -2.64 -9.51 5.31
CA THR A 9 -2.99 -10.73 6.06
C THR A 9 -4.19 -10.45 6.95
N GLY A 10 -4.99 -11.46 7.20
CA GLY A 10 -6.18 -11.34 8.04
C GLY A 10 -7.49 -11.47 7.27
N PRO A 11 -8.61 -11.66 7.99
CA PRO A 11 -9.92 -11.88 7.41
C PRO A 11 -10.45 -10.66 6.67
N TRP A 12 -11.18 -10.91 5.59
CA TRP A 12 -11.93 -9.92 4.82
C TRP A 12 -13.29 -10.49 4.43
N PRO A 13 -14.39 -9.72 4.53
CA PRO A 13 -15.73 -10.26 4.31
C PRO A 13 -15.95 -10.90 2.93
N ALA A 14 -15.23 -10.45 1.91
CA ALA A 14 -15.33 -10.99 0.56
C ALA A 14 -14.37 -12.17 0.28
N LEU A 15 -13.51 -12.55 1.23
CA LEU A 15 -12.61 -13.71 1.12
C LEU A 15 -13.32 -14.97 1.58
N VAL A 16 -14.05 -15.60 0.67
CA VAL A 16 -14.70 -16.89 0.94
C VAL A 16 -13.80 -18.01 0.43
N ASN A 17 -13.39 -18.92 1.32
CA ASN A 17 -12.51 -20.06 1.01
C ASN A 17 -11.13 -19.68 0.43
N VAL A 18 -10.65 -18.47 0.69
CA VAL A 18 -9.30 -18.02 0.35
C VAL A 18 -8.48 -17.97 1.62
N PRO A 19 -7.34 -18.66 1.72
CA PRO A 19 -6.45 -18.55 2.87
C PRO A 19 -5.89 -17.12 2.98
N TYR A 20 -5.93 -16.56 4.17
CA TYR A 20 -5.51 -15.18 4.44
C TYR A 20 -4.50 -15.07 5.60
N ASP A 21 -4.10 -16.17 6.18
CA ASP A 21 -3.05 -16.19 7.19
C ASP A 21 -1.67 -15.87 6.57
N VAL A 22 -0.75 -15.41 7.40
CA VAL A 22 0.59 -14.99 6.99
C VAL A 22 1.31 -16.04 6.15
N ALA A 23 1.34 -17.29 6.61
CA ALA A 23 2.08 -18.37 5.95
C ALA A 23 1.50 -18.69 4.56
N SER A 24 0.18 -18.73 4.45
CA SER A 24 -0.53 -18.98 3.19
C SER A 24 -0.33 -17.86 2.17
N VAL A 25 -0.49 -16.61 2.58
CA VAL A 25 -0.27 -15.43 1.71
C VAL A 25 1.18 -15.37 1.26
N ARG A 26 2.13 -15.52 2.20
CA ARG A 26 3.56 -15.58 1.89
C ARG A 26 3.89 -16.68 0.89
N SER A 27 3.39 -17.90 1.13
CA SER A 27 3.61 -19.05 0.23
C SER A 27 3.08 -18.78 -1.18
N SER A 28 1.88 -18.21 -1.28
CA SER A 28 1.27 -17.84 -2.55
C SER A 28 2.13 -16.83 -3.32
N LEU A 29 2.60 -15.76 -2.66
CA LEU A 29 3.44 -14.72 -3.28
C LEU A 29 4.81 -15.28 -3.68
N ARG A 30 5.43 -16.10 -2.83
CA ARG A 30 6.70 -16.78 -3.13
C ARG A 30 6.63 -17.67 -4.37
N ALA A 31 5.51 -18.35 -4.60
CA ALA A 31 5.29 -19.18 -5.78
C ALA A 31 5.37 -18.36 -7.09
N TYR A 32 5.14 -17.06 -7.04
CA TYR A 32 5.28 -16.13 -8.17
C TYR A 32 6.61 -15.36 -8.17
N GLY A 33 7.59 -15.74 -7.33
CA GLY A 33 8.91 -15.12 -7.31
C GLY A 33 9.00 -13.81 -6.52
N VAL A 34 7.98 -13.48 -5.71
CA VAL A 34 8.07 -12.34 -4.77
C VAL A 34 9.06 -12.71 -3.67
N GLU A 35 10.09 -11.90 -3.49
CA GLU A 35 11.18 -12.14 -2.53
C GLU A 35 11.15 -11.21 -1.33
N ARG A 36 10.47 -10.06 -1.44
CA ARG A 36 10.21 -9.13 -0.34
C ARG A 36 8.74 -8.76 -0.32
N ILE A 37 8.11 -8.90 0.84
CA ILE A 37 6.67 -8.72 1.01
C ILE A 37 6.45 -7.65 2.09
N PHE A 38 5.89 -6.51 1.70
CA PHE A 38 5.41 -5.50 2.63
C PHE A 38 3.96 -5.82 2.98
N MET A 39 3.73 -6.28 4.21
CA MET A 39 2.46 -6.88 4.63
C MET A 39 1.78 -6.04 5.70
N ALA A 40 0.50 -5.72 5.50
CA ALA A 40 -0.35 -5.00 6.44
C ALA A 40 -1.47 -5.90 6.99
N PRO A 41 -2.00 -5.62 8.21
CA PRO A 41 -3.16 -6.33 8.75
C PRO A 41 -4.44 -5.84 8.05
N LEU A 42 -5.19 -6.75 7.44
CA LEU A 42 -6.40 -6.42 6.68
C LEU A 42 -7.61 -6.15 7.59
N ASP A 43 -7.68 -6.85 8.70
CA ASP A 43 -8.72 -6.68 9.73
C ASP A 43 -8.64 -5.34 10.48
N ALA A 44 -7.52 -4.65 10.38
CA ALA A 44 -7.38 -3.27 10.87
C ALA A 44 -8.45 -2.33 10.28
N ALA A 45 -8.90 -2.59 9.04
CA ALA A 45 -9.93 -1.79 8.39
C ALA A 45 -11.30 -1.86 9.09
N TRP A 46 -11.58 -2.93 9.82
CA TRP A 46 -12.86 -3.15 10.52
C TRP A 46 -12.74 -3.09 12.03
N SER A 47 -11.54 -2.88 12.55
CA SER A 47 -11.27 -2.80 13.98
C SER A 47 -11.58 -1.41 14.52
N SER A 48 -12.23 -1.34 15.69
CA SER A 48 -12.35 -0.09 16.44
C SER A 48 -11.00 0.40 17.02
N ASN A 49 -10.00 -0.48 17.05
CA ASN A 49 -8.63 -0.15 17.39
C ASN A 49 -7.65 -0.88 16.43
N PRO A 50 -7.40 -0.31 15.25
CA PRO A 50 -6.55 -0.90 14.23
C PRO A 50 -5.10 -1.13 14.72
N HIS A 51 -4.63 -0.37 15.72
CA HIS A 51 -3.28 -0.51 16.23
C HIS A 51 -3.02 -1.89 16.88
N LEU A 52 -4.05 -2.53 17.44
CA LEU A 52 -3.94 -3.88 18.01
C LEU A 52 -3.74 -4.96 16.95
N CYS A 53 -4.23 -4.72 15.74
CA CYS A 53 -4.07 -5.65 14.61
C CYS A 53 -2.62 -5.69 14.10
N ASN A 54 -1.81 -4.68 14.38
CA ASN A 54 -0.41 -4.61 13.92
C ASN A 54 0.47 -5.73 14.50
N ARG A 55 0.08 -6.36 15.60
CA ARG A 55 0.85 -7.44 16.23
C ARG A 55 1.15 -8.57 15.25
N VAL A 56 0.18 -8.97 14.43
CA VAL A 56 0.33 -10.10 13.50
C VAL A 56 1.46 -9.86 12.48
N VAL A 57 1.64 -8.64 12.00
CA VAL A 57 2.67 -8.33 11.01
C VAL A 57 4.06 -8.13 11.65
N TYR A 58 4.13 -7.70 12.91
CA TYR A 58 5.39 -7.68 13.66
C TYR A 58 5.88 -9.10 13.92
N GLU A 59 5.01 -9.98 14.47
CA GLU A 59 5.31 -11.40 14.68
C GLU A 59 5.72 -12.10 13.38
N ALA A 60 5.04 -11.77 12.26
CA ALA A 60 5.40 -12.30 10.95
C ALA A 60 6.80 -11.88 10.49
N ALA A 61 7.22 -10.65 10.75
CA ALA A 61 8.56 -10.16 10.39
C ALA A 61 9.67 -10.75 11.28
N ASP A 62 9.34 -11.08 12.52
CA ASP A 62 10.27 -11.79 13.41
C ASP A 62 10.45 -13.26 12.99
N GLU A 63 9.43 -13.87 12.40
CA GLU A 63 9.46 -15.27 11.92
C GLU A 63 10.03 -15.40 10.50
N TYR A 64 9.71 -14.45 9.61
CA TYR A 64 10.05 -14.54 8.18
C TYR A 64 10.87 -13.33 7.71
N ALA A 65 12.15 -13.54 7.39
CA ALA A 65 13.06 -12.46 6.98
C ALA A 65 12.68 -11.77 5.64
N ASP A 66 11.81 -12.36 4.85
CA ASP A 66 11.28 -11.81 3.59
C ASP A 66 10.00 -10.96 3.80
N ILE A 67 9.45 -10.90 5.02
CA ILE A 67 8.33 -10.04 5.38
C ILE A 67 8.85 -8.73 6.00
N SER A 68 8.33 -7.62 5.54
CA SER A 68 8.45 -6.30 6.16
C SER A 68 7.07 -5.85 6.65
N PRO A 69 6.92 -5.56 7.95
CA PRO A 69 5.62 -5.17 8.48
C PRO A 69 5.26 -3.76 8.00
N VAL A 70 3.99 -3.57 7.66
CA VAL A 70 3.40 -2.27 7.34
C VAL A 70 2.27 -2.00 8.33
N PRO A 71 2.61 -1.52 9.54
CA PRO A 71 1.60 -1.27 10.56
C PRO A 71 0.63 -0.19 10.13
N VAL A 72 -0.64 -0.36 10.51
CA VAL A 72 -1.69 0.63 10.33
C VAL A 72 -1.64 1.63 11.46
N ILE A 73 -1.63 2.92 11.13
CA ILE A 73 -1.72 4.03 12.09
C ILE A 73 -3.01 4.79 11.82
N ASP A 74 -3.81 5.00 12.85
CA ASP A 74 -5.02 5.81 12.81
C ASP A 74 -4.82 7.08 13.63
N PRO A 75 -4.65 8.24 12.98
CA PRO A 75 -4.38 9.51 13.65
C PRO A 75 -5.56 10.03 14.48
N SER A 76 -6.76 9.54 14.24
CA SER A 76 -7.95 9.94 14.99
C SER A 76 -8.02 9.33 16.40
N LEU A 77 -7.23 8.31 16.67
CA LEU A 77 -7.18 7.62 17.96
C LEU A 77 -6.07 8.18 18.85
N PRO A 78 -6.32 8.42 20.14
CA PRO A 78 -5.31 8.96 21.06
C PRO A 78 -4.10 8.03 21.27
N THR A 79 -4.17 6.80 20.79
CA THR A 79 -3.10 5.79 20.87
C THR A 79 -2.12 5.84 19.69
N TRP A 80 -2.32 6.71 18.70
CA TRP A 80 -1.46 6.77 17.51
C TRP A 80 0.02 7.07 17.82
N PRO A 81 0.37 7.93 18.82
CA PRO A 81 1.78 8.19 19.10
C PRO A 81 2.52 6.94 19.59
N ALA A 82 1.88 6.15 20.46
CA ALA A 82 2.44 4.88 20.91
C ALA A 82 2.53 3.84 19.77
N ALA A 83 1.53 3.79 18.88
CA ALA A 83 1.55 2.89 17.73
C ALA A 83 2.67 3.27 16.74
N LEU A 84 2.87 4.57 16.48
CA LEU A 84 3.96 5.05 15.64
C LEU A 84 5.32 4.84 16.28
N ALA A 85 5.46 5.04 17.61
CA ALA A 85 6.68 4.74 18.32
C ALA A 85 7.06 3.24 18.24
N ASN A 86 6.08 2.34 18.33
CA ASN A 86 6.30 0.91 18.12
C ASN A 86 6.76 0.62 16.67
N ALA A 87 6.15 1.29 15.67
CA ALA A 87 6.54 1.15 14.27
C ALA A 87 7.99 1.62 14.04
N THR A 88 8.36 2.78 14.54
CA THR A 88 9.72 3.34 14.38
C THR A 88 10.77 2.56 15.16
N GLY A 89 10.38 1.93 16.26
CA GLY A 89 11.26 1.07 17.07
C GLY A 89 11.50 -0.32 16.49
N HIS A 90 10.69 -0.76 15.55
CA HIS A 90 10.82 -2.11 14.98
C HIS A 90 11.78 -2.11 13.77
N HIS A 91 12.83 -2.92 13.85
CA HIS A 91 13.95 -2.92 12.90
C HIS A 91 13.58 -3.21 11.44
N ALA A 92 12.48 -3.93 11.18
CA ALA A 92 12.04 -4.30 9.84
C ALA A 92 11.00 -3.34 9.23
N VAL A 93 10.46 -2.38 9.99
CA VAL A 93 9.50 -1.40 9.48
C VAL A 93 10.21 -0.39 8.57
N ARG A 94 9.65 -0.16 7.39
CA ARG A 94 10.08 0.86 6.42
C ARG A 94 8.90 1.69 5.93
N MET A 95 7.70 1.19 6.15
CA MET A 95 6.45 1.79 5.71
C MET A 95 5.41 1.71 6.81
N ILE A 96 4.53 2.68 6.86
CA ILE A 96 3.28 2.64 7.63
C ILE A 96 2.10 2.82 6.68
N LYS A 97 0.91 2.45 7.13
CA LYS A 97 -0.30 2.56 6.31
C LYS A 97 -1.39 3.34 7.03
N LEU A 98 -2.04 4.24 6.31
CA LEU A 98 -3.23 4.96 6.74
C LEU A 98 -4.46 4.41 5.98
N LEU A 99 -5.58 4.26 6.69
CA LEU A 99 -6.86 3.79 6.15
C LEU A 99 -7.96 4.85 6.34
N PRO A 100 -7.86 6.05 5.72
CA PRO A 100 -8.74 7.18 6.07
C PRO A 100 -10.22 6.90 5.83
N GLY A 101 -10.57 6.20 4.75
CA GLY A 101 -11.96 5.84 4.46
C GLY A 101 -12.60 4.95 5.54
N TYR A 102 -11.83 4.00 6.08
CA TYR A 102 -12.29 3.08 7.12
C TYR A 102 -12.25 3.74 8.51
N GLY A 103 -11.22 4.51 8.83
CA GLY A 103 -11.10 5.28 10.06
C GLY A 103 -11.97 6.54 10.09
N ARG A 104 -12.56 6.93 8.94
CA ARG A 104 -13.43 8.11 8.79
C ARG A 104 -12.77 9.42 9.22
N TYR A 105 -11.50 9.62 8.84
CA TYR A 105 -10.77 10.85 9.09
C TYR A 105 -10.23 11.46 7.79
N GLY A 106 -10.06 12.76 7.77
CA GLY A 106 -9.38 13.47 6.69
C GLY A 106 -7.86 13.42 6.85
N LEU A 107 -7.11 13.65 5.77
CA LEU A 107 -5.64 13.62 5.83
C LEU A 107 -5.01 14.80 6.56
N ASP A 108 -5.79 15.84 6.89
CA ASP A 108 -5.40 16.92 7.80
C ASP A 108 -5.22 16.42 9.24
N ALA A 109 -6.01 15.43 9.66
CA ALA A 109 -5.82 14.79 10.97
C ALA A 109 -4.51 13.98 11.07
N ALA A 110 -3.85 13.69 9.94
CA ALA A 110 -2.61 12.93 9.90
C ALA A 110 -1.34 13.80 9.83
N ASP A 111 -1.44 15.13 9.87
CA ASP A 111 -0.29 16.01 9.68
C ASP A 111 0.84 15.73 10.70
N GLU A 112 0.52 15.50 11.99
CA GLU A 112 1.52 15.11 12.99
C GLU A 112 2.13 13.72 12.71
N VAL A 113 1.33 12.78 12.21
CA VAL A 113 1.83 11.44 11.80
C VAL A 113 2.79 11.58 10.62
N PHE A 114 2.48 12.45 9.65
CA PHE A 114 3.35 12.71 8.51
C PHE A 114 4.70 13.30 8.98
N GLU A 115 4.69 14.29 9.87
CA GLU A 115 5.92 14.89 10.41
C GLU A 115 6.78 13.86 11.13
N GLU A 116 6.21 13.09 12.04
CA GLU A 116 6.95 12.07 12.81
C GLU A 116 7.46 10.93 11.91
N ALA A 117 6.64 10.45 10.97
CA ALA A 117 7.04 9.44 10.00
C ALA A 117 8.19 9.95 9.10
N GLY A 118 8.14 11.24 8.68
CA GLY A 118 9.21 11.88 7.93
C GLY A 118 10.54 11.93 8.71
N ARG A 119 10.49 12.33 9.99
CA ARG A 119 11.68 12.32 10.87
C ARG A 119 12.28 10.93 11.01
N ALA A 120 11.43 9.89 11.00
CA ALA A 120 11.86 8.49 11.05
C ALA A 120 12.21 7.90 9.67
N SER A 121 12.17 8.68 8.60
CA SER A 121 12.40 8.24 7.22
C SER A 121 11.47 7.09 6.78
N LEU A 122 10.26 7.01 7.32
CA LEU A 122 9.25 6.05 6.92
C LEU A 122 8.49 6.52 5.68
N VAL A 123 8.15 5.58 4.81
CA VAL A 123 7.22 5.80 3.72
C VAL A 123 5.79 5.64 4.24
N VAL A 124 4.88 6.55 3.86
CA VAL A 124 3.48 6.44 4.24
C VAL A 124 2.64 6.01 3.06
N VAL A 125 1.93 4.89 3.19
CA VAL A 125 0.93 4.45 2.22
C VAL A 125 -0.43 4.97 2.66
N VAL A 126 -1.05 5.81 1.86
CA VAL A 126 -2.45 6.19 2.03
C VAL A 126 -3.28 5.24 1.18
N GLN A 127 -3.93 4.28 1.82
CA GLN A 127 -4.81 3.34 1.12
C GLN A 127 -6.13 4.01 0.80
N ILE A 128 -6.33 4.35 -0.46
CA ILE A 128 -7.55 5.06 -0.87
C ILE A 128 -8.73 4.11 -1.07
N ARG A 129 -8.45 2.83 -1.37
CA ARG A 129 -9.45 1.78 -1.53
C ARG A 129 -8.86 0.40 -1.21
N ILE A 130 -9.61 -0.47 -0.53
CA ILE A 130 -9.21 -1.86 -0.32
C ILE A 130 -9.95 -2.81 -1.26
N ASP A 131 -11.26 -2.63 -1.47
CA ASP A 131 -12.06 -3.54 -2.29
C ASP A 131 -13.01 -2.76 -3.21
N ASP A 132 -13.50 -3.43 -4.24
CA ASP A 132 -14.48 -2.87 -5.17
C ASP A 132 -15.80 -2.61 -4.43
N PRO A 133 -16.36 -1.38 -4.47
CA PRO A 133 -17.64 -1.06 -3.85
C PRO A 133 -18.79 -1.99 -4.26
N ARG A 134 -18.74 -2.58 -5.46
CA ARG A 134 -19.73 -3.55 -5.94
C ARG A 134 -19.76 -4.86 -5.15
N ARG A 135 -18.68 -5.16 -4.42
CA ARG A 135 -18.55 -6.35 -3.57
C ARG A 135 -18.93 -6.07 -2.12
N HIS A 136 -19.16 -4.81 -1.77
CA HIS A 136 -19.53 -4.43 -0.42
C HIS A 136 -21.01 -4.68 -0.16
N HIS A 137 -21.34 -5.10 1.06
CA HIS A 137 -22.72 -5.06 1.53
C HIS A 137 -23.18 -3.59 1.60
N PRO A 138 -24.40 -3.24 1.20
CA PRO A 138 -24.87 -1.85 1.19
C PRO A 138 -24.72 -1.09 2.53
N LEU A 139 -24.79 -1.80 3.67
CA LEU A 139 -24.57 -1.20 5.00
C LEU A 139 -23.08 -1.05 5.39
N ALA A 140 -22.17 -1.59 4.58
CA ALA A 140 -20.72 -1.55 4.83
C ALA A 140 -19.97 -0.84 3.68
N MET A 141 -20.67 0.03 2.96
CA MET A 141 -20.05 0.85 1.90
C MET A 141 -19.07 1.84 2.50
N VAL A 142 -17.83 1.77 2.04
CA VAL A 142 -16.77 2.72 2.37
C VAL A 142 -16.40 3.45 1.08
N PRO A 143 -16.57 4.78 1.03
CA PRO A 143 -16.18 5.55 -0.16
C PRO A 143 -14.66 5.57 -0.33
N ASP A 144 -14.22 5.65 -1.58
CA ASP A 144 -12.81 5.86 -1.89
C ASP A 144 -12.34 7.20 -1.30
N VAL A 145 -11.12 7.22 -0.80
CA VAL A 145 -10.46 8.49 -0.41
C VAL A 145 -10.05 9.23 -1.68
N PRO A 146 -10.37 10.52 -1.83
CA PRO A 146 -9.96 11.26 -3.01
C PRO A 146 -8.43 11.29 -3.16
N ALA A 147 -7.90 10.89 -4.31
CA ALA A 147 -6.45 10.93 -4.57
C ALA A 147 -5.90 12.37 -4.50
N GLY A 148 -6.75 13.37 -4.77
CA GLY A 148 -6.41 14.79 -4.59
C GLY A 148 -6.01 15.14 -3.15
N ASP A 149 -6.61 14.51 -2.14
CA ASP A 149 -6.26 14.75 -0.73
C ASP A 149 -4.83 14.26 -0.44
N VAL A 150 -4.39 13.15 -1.08
CA VAL A 150 -3.01 12.66 -0.96
C VAL A 150 -2.04 13.62 -1.65
N VAL A 151 -2.41 14.17 -2.80
CA VAL A 151 -1.62 15.19 -3.50
C VAL A 151 -1.45 16.43 -2.64
N GLU A 152 -2.52 16.91 -2.00
CA GLU A 152 -2.43 18.08 -1.11
C GLU A 152 -1.60 17.78 0.15
N ALA A 153 -1.68 16.55 0.70
CA ALA A 153 -0.83 16.15 1.81
C ALA A 153 0.66 16.19 1.44
N VAL A 154 1.05 15.66 0.25
CA VAL A 154 2.45 15.76 -0.23
C VAL A 154 2.92 17.22 -0.40
N LYS A 155 2.04 18.09 -0.86
CA LYS A 155 2.39 19.52 -1.01
C LYS A 155 2.60 20.21 0.35
N ARG A 156 1.82 19.83 1.38
CA ARG A 156 2.02 20.32 2.75
C ARG A 156 3.28 19.75 3.41
N HIS A 157 3.66 18.54 3.05
CA HIS A 157 4.80 17.80 3.62
C HIS A 157 5.79 17.38 2.52
N PRO A 158 6.53 18.31 1.89
CA PRO A 158 7.33 18.06 0.68
C PRO A 158 8.51 17.10 0.89
N ASP A 159 8.97 16.94 2.13
CA ASP A 159 10.05 16.02 2.48
C ASP A 159 9.56 14.58 2.69
N MET A 160 8.23 14.38 2.72
CA MET A 160 7.62 13.07 2.90
C MET A 160 7.60 12.24 1.62
N LYS A 161 7.64 10.93 1.81
CA LYS A 161 7.40 9.95 0.76
C LYS A 161 6.03 9.31 0.98
N LEU A 162 5.07 9.64 0.12
CA LEU A 162 3.71 9.12 0.15
C LEU A 162 3.45 8.21 -1.05
N VAL A 163 2.72 7.13 -0.80
CA VAL A 163 2.27 6.20 -1.82
C VAL A 163 0.73 6.24 -1.87
N ILE A 164 0.17 6.51 -3.02
CA ILE A 164 -1.26 6.32 -3.28
C ILE A 164 -1.48 4.80 -3.41
N GLY A 165 -2.06 4.20 -2.38
CA GLY A 165 -2.33 2.76 -2.33
C GLY A 165 -3.72 2.42 -2.85
N GLY A 166 -3.84 1.44 -3.74
CA GLY A 166 -5.13 0.93 -4.20
C GLY A 166 -5.90 1.85 -5.14
N ALA A 167 -5.23 2.71 -5.89
CA ALA A 167 -5.87 3.55 -6.89
C ALA A 167 -6.21 2.78 -8.18
N SER A 168 -7.33 3.15 -8.82
CA SER A 168 -7.66 2.66 -10.15
C SER A 168 -6.76 3.27 -11.23
N ALA A 169 -6.67 2.62 -12.38
CA ALA A 169 -5.97 3.16 -13.55
C ALA A 169 -6.52 4.54 -13.96
N ALA A 170 -7.84 4.73 -13.90
CA ALA A 170 -8.49 6.00 -14.22
C ALA A 170 -8.04 7.11 -13.26
N THR A 171 -8.04 6.84 -11.96
CA THR A 171 -7.58 7.77 -10.93
C THR A 171 -6.10 8.15 -11.14
N LEU A 172 -5.21 7.16 -11.32
CA LEU A 172 -3.79 7.44 -11.53
C LEU A 172 -3.51 8.22 -12.82
N ARG A 173 -4.31 8.00 -13.87
CA ARG A 173 -4.20 8.77 -15.10
C ARG A 173 -4.63 10.22 -14.92
N GLU A 174 -5.69 10.46 -14.15
CA GLU A 174 -6.14 11.82 -13.80
C GLU A 174 -5.06 12.59 -13.05
N PHE A 175 -4.36 11.95 -12.13
CA PHE A 175 -3.31 12.57 -11.31
C PHE A 175 -1.88 12.31 -11.83
N ALA A 176 -1.70 11.84 -13.07
CA ALA A 176 -0.40 11.46 -13.59
C ALA A 176 0.63 12.60 -13.58
N ALA A 177 0.20 13.84 -13.87
CA ALA A 177 1.10 14.99 -13.81
C ALA A 177 1.63 15.23 -12.38
N GLN A 178 0.76 15.16 -11.37
CA GLN A 178 1.14 15.35 -9.97
C GLN A 178 2.05 14.21 -9.49
N VAL A 179 1.74 12.95 -9.84
CA VAL A 179 2.58 11.79 -9.49
C VAL A 179 3.97 11.92 -10.10
N ARG A 180 4.06 12.39 -11.37
CA ARG A 180 5.34 12.59 -12.05
C ARG A 180 6.15 13.73 -11.43
N ASP A 181 5.50 14.88 -11.18
CA ASP A 181 6.18 16.14 -10.92
C ASP A 181 6.46 16.36 -9.41
N LEU A 182 5.74 15.70 -8.51
CA LEU A 182 5.98 15.74 -7.06
C LEU A 182 7.02 14.70 -6.65
N PRO A 183 8.21 15.08 -6.17
CA PRO A 183 9.30 14.15 -5.86
C PRO A 183 8.91 13.06 -4.84
N GLY A 184 8.15 13.43 -3.82
CA GLY A 184 7.72 12.54 -2.73
C GLY A 184 6.48 11.70 -3.03
N LEU A 185 5.82 11.86 -4.19
CA LEU A 185 4.60 11.13 -4.51
C LEU A 185 4.87 9.91 -5.38
N TYR A 186 4.31 8.76 -4.97
CA TYR A 186 4.37 7.46 -5.65
C TYR A 186 2.97 6.85 -5.70
N ALA A 187 2.81 5.77 -6.45
CA ALA A 187 1.57 4.98 -6.48
C ALA A 187 1.87 3.49 -6.60
N ASP A 188 0.99 2.63 -6.10
CA ASP A 188 1.10 1.20 -6.34
C ASP A 188 0.18 0.72 -7.48
N THR A 189 0.47 -0.48 -7.99
CA THR A 189 -0.29 -1.11 -9.07
C THR A 189 -1.41 -2.03 -8.57
N SER A 190 -1.66 -2.09 -7.26
CA SER A 190 -2.47 -3.12 -6.63
C SER A 190 -3.92 -3.16 -7.14
N GLN A 191 -4.47 -2.02 -7.54
CA GLN A 191 -5.81 -1.92 -8.12
C GLN A 191 -5.84 -1.26 -9.52
N VAL A 192 -4.70 -1.21 -10.19
CA VAL A 192 -4.62 -0.82 -11.60
C VAL A 192 -5.16 -1.99 -12.42
N ASP A 193 -6.42 -1.92 -12.80
CA ASP A 193 -7.12 -2.95 -13.57
C ASP A 193 -7.37 -2.50 -15.02
N GLY A 194 -7.72 -3.47 -15.86
CA GLY A 194 -7.99 -3.26 -17.29
C GLY A 194 -6.80 -3.65 -18.19
N VAL A 195 -7.10 -3.80 -19.48
CA VAL A 195 -6.11 -4.13 -20.52
C VAL A 195 -5.20 -2.93 -20.72
N ASP A 196 -3.90 -3.15 -20.81
CA ASP A 196 -2.85 -2.15 -21.05
C ASP A 196 -2.80 -1.00 -20.01
N SER A 197 -3.50 -1.13 -18.88
CA SER A 197 -3.64 -0.06 -17.92
C SER A 197 -2.31 0.40 -17.35
N VAL A 198 -1.41 -0.54 -17.01
CA VAL A 198 -0.07 -0.20 -16.50
C VAL A 198 0.76 0.45 -17.61
N LYS A 199 0.66 -0.07 -18.85
CA LYS A 199 1.33 0.52 -20.01
C LYS A 199 0.89 1.98 -20.23
N MET A 200 -0.40 2.25 -20.17
CA MET A 200 -0.91 3.63 -20.30
C MET A 200 -0.36 4.58 -19.23
N LEU A 201 -0.13 4.11 -18.02
CA LEU A 201 0.50 4.90 -16.95
C LEU A 201 2.00 5.12 -17.21
N VAL A 202 2.69 4.10 -17.72
CA VAL A 202 4.11 4.25 -18.14
C VAL A 202 4.21 5.25 -19.29
N ASP A 203 3.34 5.16 -20.29
CA ASP A 203 3.28 6.09 -21.42
C ASP A 203 2.91 7.54 -20.95
N ALA A 204 2.16 7.68 -19.87
CA ALA A 204 1.90 8.97 -19.22
C ALA A 204 3.10 9.53 -18.41
N GLY A 205 4.23 8.81 -18.40
CA GLY A 205 5.49 9.25 -17.79
C GLY A 205 5.61 9.00 -16.30
N ILE A 206 4.76 8.15 -15.70
CA ILE A 206 4.82 7.84 -14.27
C ILE A 206 5.44 6.47 -13.94
N GLY A 207 5.97 5.75 -14.94
CA GLY A 207 6.57 4.42 -14.76
C GLY A 207 7.61 4.36 -13.63
N GLY A 208 8.45 5.38 -13.48
CA GLY A 208 9.45 5.47 -12.40
C GLY A 208 8.88 5.77 -11.01
N LYS A 209 7.57 6.02 -10.90
CA LYS A 209 6.84 6.28 -9.66
C LYS A 209 5.86 5.17 -9.29
N LEU A 210 5.72 4.15 -10.16
CA LEU A 210 4.86 2.99 -9.91
C LEU A 210 5.62 1.93 -9.11
N LEU A 211 4.96 1.36 -8.13
CA LEU A 211 5.46 0.29 -7.28
C LEU A 211 4.58 -0.94 -7.45
N PHE A 212 5.15 -2.13 -7.55
CA PHE A 212 4.37 -3.34 -7.63
C PHE A 212 3.64 -3.63 -6.31
N GLY A 213 2.32 -3.79 -6.37
CA GLY A 213 1.46 -4.26 -5.29
C GLY A 213 0.54 -5.37 -5.78
N SER A 214 0.53 -6.51 -5.10
CA SER A 214 -0.34 -7.63 -5.47
C SER A 214 -1.77 -7.49 -4.98
N HIS A 215 -1.95 -6.80 -3.86
CA HIS A 215 -3.19 -6.77 -3.09
C HIS A 215 -3.65 -8.16 -2.60
N ALA A 216 -2.72 -9.13 -2.57
CA ALA A 216 -3.02 -10.46 -2.04
C ALA A 216 -3.38 -10.39 -0.54
N PRO A 217 -4.30 -11.22 -0.03
CA PRO A 217 -5.09 -12.24 -0.72
C PRO A 217 -6.42 -11.73 -1.31
N VAL A 218 -6.71 -10.42 -1.24
CA VAL A 218 -7.96 -9.84 -1.76
C VAL A 218 -8.07 -10.03 -3.27
N PHE A 219 -6.93 -9.91 -3.97
CA PHE A 219 -6.80 -10.25 -5.39
C PHE A 219 -5.78 -11.36 -5.61
N MET A 220 -5.88 -12.01 -6.77
CA MET A 220 -4.96 -13.09 -7.14
C MET A 220 -3.59 -12.52 -7.56
N PRO A 221 -2.48 -12.97 -6.97
CA PRO A 221 -1.14 -12.51 -7.34
C PRO A 221 -0.83 -12.66 -8.82
N ALA A 222 -1.27 -13.75 -9.46
CA ALA A 222 -1.11 -13.98 -10.89
C ALA A 222 -1.67 -12.85 -11.75
N ALA A 223 -2.83 -12.31 -11.39
CA ALA A 223 -3.45 -11.22 -12.14
C ALA A 223 -2.67 -9.90 -11.99
N ALA A 224 -2.14 -9.62 -10.77
CA ALA A 224 -1.30 -8.47 -10.53
C ALA A 224 0.02 -8.54 -11.32
N MET A 225 0.65 -9.72 -11.34
CA MET A 225 1.87 -9.98 -12.12
C MET A 225 1.63 -9.80 -13.62
N ALA A 226 0.57 -10.43 -14.13
CA ALA A 226 0.24 -10.38 -15.56
C ALA A 226 0.06 -8.94 -16.05
N ARG A 227 -0.57 -8.07 -15.26
CA ARG A 227 -0.79 -6.65 -15.63
C ARG A 227 0.52 -5.87 -15.80
N VAL A 228 1.55 -6.19 -15.02
CA VAL A 228 2.85 -5.53 -15.11
C VAL A 228 3.71 -6.16 -16.20
N LEU A 229 3.61 -7.49 -16.39
CA LEU A 229 4.45 -8.20 -17.37
C LEU A 229 3.89 -8.12 -18.79
N ASN A 230 2.62 -7.78 -18.97
CA ASN A 230 2.00 -7.72 -20.28
C ASN A 230 2.31 -6.37 -20.96
N ASP A 231 2.81 -6.45 -22.19
CA ASP A 231 3.03 -5.32 -23.10
C ASP A 231 3.94 -4.18 -22.57
N LEU A 232 4.71 -4.42 -21.49
CA LEU A 232 5.74 -3.49 -21.04
C LEU A 232 7.13 -3.91 -21.56
N PRO A 233 8.01 -2.93 -21.86
CA PRO A 233 9.43 -3.19 -22.01
C PRO A 233 10.02 -3.75 -20.71
N ASP A 234 11.02 -4.64 -20.83
CA ASP A 234 11.63 -5.33 -19.69
C ASP A 234 12.16 -4.37 -18.62
N ASP A 235 12.74 -3.25 -19.02
CA ASP A 235 13.26 -2.23 -18.11
C ASP A 235 12.16 -1.54 -17.30
N ALA A 236 11.03 -1.25 -17.92
CA ALA A 236 9.87 -0.68 -17.23
C ALA A 236 9.24 -1.70 -16.26
N ALA A 237 9.10 -2.96 -16.68
CA ALA A 237 8.59 -4.03 -15.82
C ALA A 237 9.52 -4.26 -14.61
N VAL A 238 10.84 -4.34 -14.82
CA VAL A 238 11.83 -4.47 -13.73
C VAL A 238 11.79 -3.25 -12.82
N GLY A 239 11.68 -2.05 -13.38
CA GLY A 239 11.52 -0.80 -12.63
C GLY A 239 10.36 -0.89 -11.63
N ILE A 240 9.17 -1.25 -12.11
CA ILE A 240 7.94 -1.33 -11.31
C ILE A 240 8.03 -2.47 -10.27
N MET A 241 8.49 -3.65 -10.70
CA MET A 241 8.49 -4.84 -9.86
C MET A 241 9.60 -4.84 -8.79
N LYS A 242 10.63 -3.99 -8.95
CA LYS A 242 11.80 -4.04 -8.08
C LYS A 242 12.45 -2.69 -7.83
N ASP A 243 12.97 -2.03 -8.88
CA ASP A 243 13.98 -1.00 -8.70
C ASP A 243 13.41 0.29 -8.11
N ASN A 244 12.17 0.65 -8.45
CA ASN A 244 11.47 1.81 -7.88
C ASN A 244 11.27 1.63 -6.36
N ALA A 245 10.78 0.47 -5.93
CA ALA A 245 10.61 0.17 -4.51
C ALA A 245 11.97 0.08 -3.79
N ALA A 246 12.96 -0.56 -4.38
CA ALA A 246 14.30 -0.62 -3.82
C ALA A 246 14.94 0.76 -3.66
N GLY A 247 14.72 1.68 -4.60
CA GLY A 247 15.18 3.06 -4.53
C GLY A 247 14.46 3.85 -3.44
N LEU A 248 13.13 3.71 -3.36
CA LEU A 248 12.31 4.41 -2.37
C LEU A 248 12.61 4.01 -0.92
N LEU A 249 12.89 2.72 -0.69
CA LEU A 249 12.98 2.11 0.65
C LEU A 249 14.41 1.96 1.19
N ARG A 250 15.41 2.44 0.44
CA ARG A 250 16.84 2.36 0.83
C ARG A 250 17.31 3.49 1.77
N ALA A 251 16.44 4.45 2.07
CA ALA A 251 16.82 5.57 2.93
C ALA A 251 16.92 5.12 4.39
#